data_ce2d45b88a94920204110aad25d40f06
#
_entry.id   ce2d45b88a94920204110aad25d40f06
#
_cell.length_a   1.000
_cell.length_b   1.000
_cell.length_c   1.000
_cell.angle_alpha   90.00
_cell.angle_beta   90.00
_cell.angle_gamma   90.00
#
_symmetry.space_group_name_H-M   'P 1'
#
loop_
_entity.id
_entity.type
_entity.pdbx_description
1 polymer ?
#
loop_
_entity_poly.entity_id
_entity_poly.type
_entity_poly.pdbx_seq_one_letter_code
_entity_poly.pdbx_strand_id
1 'polypeptide(L)'
;GSPMAEVLECNIDNIESSNILNELGLETGKYILLSAHREENIDIENNFFSLMNAVNKMAETYDMPILYSCHPRSKKYIELRKFEFDRRVIQHQPLGFFDYNKLQQNAFCVVSDSGTVPEESAYFKFPAVSVRTSTERPEAMENAVFTVGSITVEQVLQAVDLAVNMHKNGDDAIKVSAYSDNNVSVKVVKIIQSYTGIINRMVWKK
;
A
#
# COMPACT_ATOMS: atom_id res chain seq x y z
N GLY A 1 -18.95 1.18 3.83
CA GLY A 1 -17.72 1.72 3.28
C GLY A 1 -16.52 1.43 4.16
N SER A 2 -15.34 1.73 3.65
CA SER A 2 -14.10 1.61 4.42
C SER A 2 -13.93 2.81 5.39
N PRO A 3 -13.42 2.60 6.61
CA PRO A 3 -13.12 3.70 7.53
C PRO A 3 -11.87 4.50 7.11
N MET A 4 -11.10 4.05 6.11
CA MET A 4 -9.80 4.64 5.77
C MET A 4 -9.93 6.11 5.35
N ALA A 5 -10.91 6.46 4.52
CA ALA A 5 -11.13 7.85 4.11
C ALA A 5 -11.36 8.78 5.31
N GLU A 6 -12.19 8.34 6.27
CA GLU A 6 -12.44 9.10 7.51
C GLU A 6 -11.18 9.26 8.37
N VAL A 7 -10.36 8.20 8.48
CA VAL A 7 -9.08 8.24 9.22
C VAL A 7 -8.08 9.20 8.55
N LEU A 8 -7.95 9.13 7.23
CA LEU A 8 -7.05 10.00 6.47
C LEU A 8 -7.47 11.46 6.56
N GLU A 9 -8.76 11.75 6.38
CA GLU A 9 -9.32 13.10 6.50
C GLU A 9 -9.08 13.70 7.89
N CYS A 10 -9.34 12.94 8.95
CA CYS A 10 -9.10 13.40 10.33
C CYS A 10 -7.63 13.67 10.67
N ASN A 11 -6.70 13.14 9.88
CA ASN A 11 -5.26 13.27 10.13
C ASN A 11 -4.51 14.01 9.03
N ILE A 12 -5.22 14.65 8.10
CA ILE A 12 -4.61 15.25 6.91
C ILE A 12 -3.54 16.30 7.27
N ASP A 13 -3.81 17.18 8.23
CA ASP A 13 -2.87 18.22 8.66
C ASP A 13 -1.57 17.63 9.22
N ASN A 14 -1.66 16.52 9.97
CA ASN A 14 -0.48 15.84 10.51
C ASN A 14 0.32 15.15 9.40
N ILE A 15 -0.36 14.60 8.41
CA ILE A 15 0.29 13.97 7.25
C ILE A 15 0.99 15.05 6.41
N GLU A 16 0.31 16.16 6.15
CA GLU A 16 0.86 17.25 5.35
C GLU A 16 2.05 17.94 6.01
N SER A 17 2.04 18.08 7.34
CA SER A 17 3.11 18.69 8.11
C SER A 17 4.35 17.80 8.30
N SER A 18 4.28 16.51 7.93
CA SER A 18 5.43 15.61 8.03
C SER A 18 6.63 16.08 7.19
N ASN A 19 7.81 16.14 7.80
CA ASN A 19 9.07 16.54 7.17
C ASN A 19 9.89 15.36 6.64
N ILE A 20 9.33 14.17 6.60
CA ILE A 20 10.03 12.91 6.35
C ILE A 20 10.82 12.88 5.03
N LEU A 21 10.34 13.54 3.96
CA LEU A 21 11.08 13.61 2.71
C LEU A 21 12.44 14.28 2.89
N ASN A 22 12.48 15.43 3.60
CA ASN A 22 13.74 16.13 3.86
C ASN A 22 14.64 15.31 4.80
N GLU A 23 14.07 14.66 5.82
CA GLU A 23 14.82 13.83 6.76
C GLU A 23 15.51 12.64 6.08
N LEU A 24 14.86 12.08 5.07
CA LEU A 24 15.40 10.96 4.27
C LEU A 24 16.13 11.40 3.01
N GLY A 25 16.17 12.70 2.71
CA GLY A 25 16.81 13.23 1.49
C GLY A 25 16.14 12.76 0.20
N LEU A 26 14.82 12.57 0.23
CA LEU A 26 14.02 12.11 -0.91
C LEU A 26 13.35 13.29 -1.62
N GLU A 27 13.27 13.20 -2.94
CA GLU A 27 12.57 14.17 -3.78
C GLU A 27 11.25 13.61 -4.29
N THR A 28 10.21 14.44 -4.31
CA THR A 28 8.88 14.08 -4.84
C THR A 28 8.97 13.53 -6.26
N GLY A 29 8.35 12.38 -6.49
CA GLY A 29 8.32 11.70 -7.78
C GLY A 29 9.63 11.02 -8.20
N LYS A 30 10.65 11.00 -7.33
CA LYS A 30 11.97 10.44 -7.64
C LYS A 30 12.38 9.27 -6.74
N TYR A 31 11.44 8.54 -6.19
CA TYR A 31 11.68 7.31 -5.45
C TYR A 31 10.49 6.38 -5.55
N ILE A 32 10.73 5.10 -5.39
CA ILE A 32 9.69 4.08 -5.23
C ILE A 32 9.56 3.77 -3.74
N LEU A 33 8.33 3.72 -3.22
CA LEU A 33 8.06 3.29 -1.86
C LEU A 33 7.66 1.81 -1.87
N LEU A 34 8.42 0.98 -1.17
CA LEU A 34 8.18 -0.46 -1.06
C LEU A 34 7.75 -0.83 0.37
N SER A 35 6.71 -1.65 0.48
CA SER A 35 6.36 -2.35 1.71
C SER A 35 5.88 -3.76 1.39
N ALA A 36 6.65 -4.77 1.80
CA ALA A 36 6.32 -6.18 1.59
C ALA A 36 6.67 -6.99 2.84
N HIS A 37 5.66 -7.62 3.44
CA HIS A 37 5.80 -8.33 4.72
C HIS A 37 4.84 -9.51 4.88
N ARG A 38 3.97 -9.80 3.89
CA ARG A 38 3.04 -10.91 3.97
C ARG A 38 3.77 -12.24 3.94
N GLU A 39 3.21 -13.22 4.67
CA GLU A 39 3.77 -14.55 4.81
C GLU A 39 3.97 -15.23 3.45
N GLU A 40 2.99 -15.14 2.58
CA GLU A 40 3.03 -15.70 1.24
C GLU A 40 4.21 -15.19 0.40
N ASN A 41 4.61 -13.93 0.60
CA ASN A 41 5.71 -13.31 -0.13
C ASN A 41 7.07 -13.51 0.54
N ILE A 42 7.08 -13.54 1.88
CA ILE A 42 8.34 -13.47 2.64
C ILE A 42 8.78 -14.84 3.15
N ASP A 43 7.86 -15.69 3.61
CA ASP A 43 8.21 -16.96 4.23
C ASP A 43 8.55 -18.03 3.18
N ILE A 44 7.86 -18.03 2.04
CA ILE A 44 8.09 -18.96 0.93
C ILE A 44 9.34 -18.51 0.17
N GLU A 45 10.36 -19.36 0.15
CA GLU A 45 11.69 -19.03 -0.38
C GLU A 45 11.66 -18.58 -1.85
N ASN A 46 10.97 -19.31 -2.70
CA ASN A 46 10.86 -18.97 -4.12
C ASN A 46 10.15 -17.61 -4.34
N ASN A 47 9.10 -17.36 -3.58
CA ASN A 47 8.37 -16.08 -3.65
C ASN A 47 9.23 -14.92 -3.17
N PHE A 48 9.96 -15.14 -2.07
CA PHE A 48 10.89 -14.15 -1.55
C PHE A 48 11.94 -13.75 -2.59
N PHE A 49 12.66 -14.73 -3.17
CA PHE A 49 13.67 -14.41 -4.17
C PHE A 49 13.07 -13.78 -5.43
N SER A 50 11.91 -14.24 -5.87
CA SER A 50 11.21 -13.63 -7.02
C SER A 50 10.91 -12.16 -6.77
N LEU A 51 10.31 -11.83 -5.62
CA LEU A 51 9.97 -10.46 -5.26
C LEU A 51 11.21 -9.59 -5.03
N MET A 52 12.21 -10.08 -4.28
CA MET A 52 13.42 -9.29 -3.99
C MET A 52 14.26 -9.04 -5.25
N ASN A 53 14.31 -9.99 -6.19
CA ASN A 53 14.92 -9.78 -7.49
C ASN A 53 14.15 -8.74 -8.33
N ALA A 54 12.81 -8.73 -8.23
CA ALA A 54 12.01 -7.69 -8.86
C ALA A 54 12.32 -6.30 -8.26
N VAL A 55 12.55 -6.20 -6.94
CA VAL A 55 12.98 -4.96 -6.29
C VAL A 55 14.33 -4.48 -6.84
N ASN A 56 15.32 -5.34 -6.93
CA ASN A 56 16.61 -4.98 -7.51
C ASN A 56 16.45 -4.53 -8.97
N LYS A 57 15.61 -5.23 -9.73
CA LYS A 57 15.38 -4.89 -11.14
C LYS A 57 14.63 -3.55 -11.32
N MET A 58 13.71 -3.22 -10.43
CA MET A 58 13.09 -1.89 -10.40
C MET A 58 14.13 -0.79 -10.15
N ALA A 59 15.05 -0.99 -9.18
CA ALA A 59 16.11 -0.04 -8.90
C ALA A 59 17.01 0.22 -10.12
N GLU A 60 17.35 -0.83 -10.86
CA GLU A 60 18.13 -0.72 -12.10
C GLU A 60 17.34 -0.02 -13.21
N THR A 61 16.09 -0.41 -13.42
CA THR A 61 15.26 0.02 -14.57
C THR A 61 14.88 1.49 -14.46
N TYR A 62 14.47 1.94 -13.28
CA TYR A 62 14.03 3.32 -13.05
C TYR A 62 15.16 4.25 -12.61
N ASP A 63 16.34 3.71 -12.29
CA ASP A 63 17.53 4.43 -11.80
C ASP A 63 17.24 5.44 -10.69
N MET A 64 16.41 5.02 -9.71
CA MET A 64 16.01 5.85 -8.58
C MET A 64 16.05 5.07 -7.26
N PRO A 65 16.09 5.76 -6.11
CA PRO A 65 16.00 5.12 -4.80
C PRO A 65 14.71 4.31 -4.63
N ILE A 66 14.83 3.15 -3.99
CA ILE A 66 13.69 2.40 -3.48
C ILE A 66 13.75 2.45 -1.96
N LEU A 67 12.84 3.20 -1.35
CA LEU A 67 12.68 3.19 0.10
C LEU A 67 11.87 1.98 0.53
N TYR A 68 12.51 1.00 1.12
CA TYR A 68 11.87 -0.19 1.66
C TYR A 68 11.53 0.00 3.13
N SER A 69 10.25 0.26 3.45
CA SER A 69 9.72 0.18 4.81
C SER A 69 9.72 -1.27 5.27
N CYS A 70 10.86 -1.69 5.83
CA CYS A 70 11.18 -3.09 6.07
C CYS A 70 10.65 -3.57 7.41
N HIS A 71 9.57 -4.36 7.38
CA HIS A 71 9.02 -4.98 8.59
C HIS A 71 10.02 -5.97 9.22
N PRO A 72 10.04 -6.16 10.56
CA PRO A 72 10.95 -7.10 11.23
C PRO A 72 10.94 -8.51 10.67
N ARG A 73 9.78 -9.01 10.21
CA ARG A 73 9.66 -10.31 9.51
C ARG A 73 10.53 -10.32 8.24
N SER A 74 10.39 -9.31 7.39
CA SER A 74 11.12 -9.21 6.13
C SER A 74 12.62 -9.09 6.39
N LYS A 75 13.03 -8.26 7.35
CA LYS A 75 14.42 -8.11 7.76
C LYS A 75 15.05 -9.45 8.19
N LYS A 76 14.33 -10.22 9.01
CA LYS A 76 14.77 -11.56 9.44
C LYS A 76 15.09 -12.48 8.25
N TYR A 77 14.20 -12.51 7.24
CA TYR A 77 14.41 -13.40 6.09
C TYR A 77 15.46 -12.89 5.10
N ILE A 78 15.62 -11.56 4.98
CA ILE A 78 16.71 -10.95 4.21
C ILE A 78 18.06 -11.38 4.80
N GLU A 79 18.22 -11.26 6.11
CA GLU A 79 19.44 -11.64 6.83
C GLU A 79 19.67 -13.16 6.76
N LEU A 80 18.64 -13.96 7.02
CA LEU A 80 18.72 -15.44 7.00
C LEU A 80 19.14 -15.97 5.63
N ARG A 81 18.58 -15.40 4.55
CA ARG A 81 18.85 -15.82 3.17
C ARG A 81 20.03 -15.09 2.54
N LYS A 82 20.66 -14.16 3.30
CA LYS A 82 21.81 -13.36 2.85
C LYS A 82 21.54 -12.68 1.51
N PHE A 83 20.33 -12.14 1.34
CA PHE A 83 19.96 -11.47 0.10
C PHE A 83 20.63 -10.10 0.01
N GLU A 84 21.26 -9.83 -1.14
CA GLU A 84 21.96 -8.58 -1.41
C GLU A 84 21.09 -7.68 -2.30
N PHE A 85 20.79 -6.49 -1.79
CA PHE A 85 20.08 -5.48 -2.55
C PHE A 85 21.02 -4.63 -3.41
N ASP A 86 20.47 -4.11 -4.49
CA ASP A 86 21.09 -3.01 -5.22
C ASP A 86 21.35 -1.81 -4.27
N ARG A 87 22.41 -1.07 -4.52
CA ARG A 87 22.82 0.08 -3.67
C ARG A 87 21.76 1.18 -3.54
N ARG A 88 20.82 1.25 -4.45
CA ARG A 88 19.69 2.20 -4.46
C ARG A 88 18.54 1.77 -3.55
N VAL A 89 18.55 0.55 -3.03
CA VAL A 89 17.50 0.06 -2.11
C VAL A 89 17.89 0.45 -0.69
N ILE A 90 17.09 1.34 -0.11
CA ILE A 90 17.28 1.87 1.25
C ILE A 90 16.35 1.10 2.18
N GLN A 91 16.92 0.21 2.98
CA GLN A 91 16.15 -0.53 3.99
C GLN A 91 15.95 0.38 5.22
N HIS A 92 14.72 0.78 5.46
CA HIS A 92 14.33 1.60 6.60
C HIS A 92 13.45 0.80 7.56
N GLN A 93 13.54 1.07 8.87
CA GLN A 93 12.58 0.52 9.83
C GLN A 93 11.14 0.96 9.49
N PRO A 94 10.11 0.24 9.98
CA PRO A 94 8.73 0.67 9.76
C PRO A 94 8.50 2.11 10.16
N LEU A 95 7.85 2.87 9.28
CA LEU A 95 7.54 4.28 9.46
C LEU A 95 6.21 4.45 10.22
N GLY A 96 6.05 5.58 10.90
CA GLY A 96 4.79 5.98 11.49
C GLY A 96 3.71 6.29 10.44
N PHE A 97 2.46 6.29 10.85
CA PHE A 97 1.31 6.47 9.97
C PHE A 97 1.39 7.77 9.15
N PHE A 98 1.74 8.89 9.77
CA PHE A 98 1.79 10.20 9.09
C PHE A 98 2.91 10.25 8.06
N ASP A 99 4.11 9.82 8.45
CA ASP A 99 5.28 9.80 7.58
C ASP A 99 5.11 8.84 6.41
N TYR A 100 4.54 7.66 6.67
CA TYR A 100 4.30 6.68 5.62
C TYR A 100 3.30 7.21 4.58
N ASN A 101 2.18 7.81 5.02
CA ASN A 101 1.19 8.41 4.11
C ASN A 101 1.76 9.61 3.35
N LYS A 102 2.63 10.44 3.99
CA LYS A 102 3.35 11.51 3.30
C LYS A 102 4.24 10.98 2.19
N LEU A 103 4.96 9.89 2.46
CA LEU A 103 5.80 9.23 1.46
C LEU A 103 4.98 8.60 0.34
N GLN A 104 3.83 7.99 0.62
CA GLN A 104 2.96 7.43 -0.42
C GLN A 104 2.51 8.50 -1.42
N GLN A 105 2.07 9.66 -0.94
CA GLN A 105 1.60 10.78 -1.77
C GLN A 105 2.68 11.36 -2.70
N ASN A 106 3.94 11.22 -2.31
CA ASN A 106 5.07 11.82 -3.02
C ASN A 106 5.94 10.81 -3.78
N ALA A 107 5.60 9.53 -3.75
CA ALA A 107 6.34 8.49 -4.44
C ALA A 107 6.12 8.52 -5.97
N PHE A 108 7.11 8.11 -6.74
CA PHE A 108 6.96 7.79 -8.16
C PHE A 108 5.95 6.66 -8.35
N CYS A 109 6.01 5.64 -7.51
CA CYS A 109 5.06 4.55 -7.43
C CYS A 109 5.15 3.90 -6.04
N VAL A 110 4.00 3.45 -5.52
CA VAL A 110 3.94 2.66 -4.30
C VAL A 110 3.79 1.18 -4.67
N VAL A 111 4.71 0.35 -4.21
CA VAL A 111 4.68 -1.11 -4.41
C VAL A 111 4.48 -1.78 -3.07
N SER A 112 3.37 -2.47 -2.87
CA SER A 112 3.06 -2.99 -1.54
C SER A 112 2.18 -4.25 -1.56
N ASP A 113 2.30 -5.09 -0.54
CA ASP A 113 1.40 -6.21 -0.26
C ASP A 113 0.35 -5.89 0.82
N SER A 114 0.27 -4.63 1.27
CA SER A 114 -0.72 -4.18 2.25
C SER A 114 -2.14 -4.19 1.67
N GLY A 115 -3.11 -4.61 2.50
CA GLY A 115 -4.54 -4.59 2.13
C GLY A 115 -5.16 -3.20 2.09
N THR A 116 -4.51 -2.15 2.63
CA THR A 116 -5.04 -0.78 2.69
C THR A 116 -4.62 0.10 1.52
N VAL A 117 -3.61 -0.31 0.75
CA VAL A 117 -3.10 0.46 -0.40
C VAL A 117 -4.19 0.88 -1.39
N PRO A 118 -5.17 0.02 -1.75
CA PRO A 118 -6.23 0.44 -2.66
C PRO A 118 -7.07 1.61 -2.12
N GLU A 119 -7.34 1.62 -0.82
CA GLU A 119 -8.11 2.66 -0.15
C GLU A 119 -7.31 3.97 -0.06
N GLU A 120 -6.03 3.88 0.30
CA GLU A 120 -5.09 4.99 0.39
C GLU A 120 -4.83 5.60 -0.99
N SER A 121 -4.58 4.77 -2.00
CA SER A 121 -4.40 5.20 -3.39
C SER A 121 -5.67 5.85 -3.96
N ALA A 122 -6.85 5.31 -3.69
CA ALA A 122 -8.12 5.91 -4.10
C ALA A 122 -8.34 7.30 -3.48
N TYR A 123 -7.89 7.52 -2.24
CA TYR A 123 -8.02 8.78 -1.52
C TYR A 123 -7.00 9.82 -2.00
N PHE A 124 -5.71 9.49 -1.98
CA PHE A 124 -4.62 10.41 -2.28
C PHE A 124 -4.24 10.51 -3.76
N LYS A 125 -4.72 9.61 -4.60
CA LYS A 125 -4.44 9.60 -6.05
C LYS A 125 -2.96 9.42 -6.39
N PHE A 126 -2.29 8.47 -5.78
CA PHE A 126 -0.93 8.08 -6.16
C PHE A 126 -0.93 6.75 -6.93
N PRO A 127 0.03 6.53 -7.84
CA PRO A 127 0.14 5.27 -8.55
C PRO A 127 0.55 4.14 -7.60
N ALA A 128 -0.20 3.05 -7.62
CA ALA A 128 0.01 1.92 -6.72
C ALA A 128 -0.01 0.57 -7.44
N VAL A 129 0.89 -0.31 -7.01
CA VAL A 129 0.98 -1.70 -7.43
C VAL A 129 0.88 -2.62 -6.22
N SER A 130 -0.05 -3.55 -6.27
CA SER A 130 -0.18 -4.60 -5.27
C SER A 130 0.62 -5.83 -5.68
N VAL A 131 1.67 -6.17 -4.92
CA VAL A 131 2.49 -7.37 -5.13
C VAL A 131 1.91 -8.56 -4.37
N ARG A 132 0.80 -9.08 -4.88
CA ARG A 132 0.01 -10.14 -4.25
C ARG A 132 -0.42 -11.19 -5.28
N THR A 133 -0.56 -12.43 -4.82
CA THR A 133 -1.12 -13.53 -5.61
C THR A 133 -2.65 -13.59 -5.53
N SER A 134 -3.24 -12.92 -4.53
CA SER A 134 -4.69 -12.81 -4.32
C SER A 134 -5.05 -11.50 -3.66
N THR A 135 -6.30 -11.06 -3.80
CA THR A 135 -6.81 -9.86 -3.13
C THR A 135 -8.15 -10.15 -2.44
N GLU A 136 -8.32 -9.56 -1.27
CA GLU A 136 -9.60 -9.58 -0.53
C GLU A 136 -10.43 -8.30 -0.80
N ARG A 137 -10.09 -7.55 -1.85
CA ARG A 137 -10.74 -6.27 -2.21
C ARG A 137 -11.38 -6.36 -3.59
N PRO A 138 -12.48 -7.14 -3.75
CA PRO A 138 -13.14 -7.28 -5.05
C PRO A 138 -13.60 -5.93 -5.60
N GLU A 139 -14.07 -5.02 -4.75
CA GLU A 139 -14.49 -3.68 -5.12
C GLU A 139 -13.38 -2.82 -5.72
N ALA A 140 -12.14 -3.02 -5.27
CA ALA A 140 -10.98 -2.33 -5.83
C ALA A 140 -10.60 -2.89 -7.20
N MET A 141 -10.74 -4.20 -7.39
CA MET A 141 -10.48 -4.87 -8.67
C MET A 141 -11.55 -4.52 -9.72
N GLU A 142 -12.82 -4.55 -9.33
CA GLU A 142 -13.94 -4.17 -10.22
C GLU A 142 -13.82 -2.73 -10.73
N ASN A 143 -13.28 -1.84 -9.92
CA ASN A 143 -13.09 -0.43 -10.26
C ASN A 143 -11.68 -0.09 -10.74
N ALA A 144 -10.80 -1.07 -10.89
CA ALA A 144 -9.41 -0.89 -11.37
C ALA A 144 -8.63 0.23 -10.65
N VAL A 145 -8.80 0.35 -9.32
CA VAL A 145 -8.20 1.44 -8.51
C VAL A 145 -6.69 1.33 -8.43
N PHE A 146 -6.17 0.13 -8.54
CA PHE A 146 -4.74 -0.16 -8.46
C PHE A 146 -4.39 -1.34 -9.37
N THR A 147 -3.11 -1.47 -9.69
CA THR A 147 -2.62 -2.55 -10.53
C THR A 147 -2.16 -3.73 -9.65
N VAL A 148 -2.62 -4.94 -9.96
CA VAL A 148 -2.08 -6.15 -9.35
C VAL A 148 -0.93 -6.66 -10.20
N GLY A 149 0.27 -6.57 -9.64
CA GLY A 149 1.47 -7.05 -10.30
C GLY A 149 2.02 -8.24 -9.56
N SER A 150 1.61 -9.44 -9.72
CA SER A 150 2.23 -10.64 -9.14
C SER A 150 3.59 -10.37 -8.42
N ILE A 151 4.48 -11.34 -8.38
CA ILE A 151 5.80 -11.21 -7.70
C ILE A 151 6.99 -11.48 -8.63
N THR A 152 6.74 -11.72 -9.93
CA THR A 152 7.82 -11.94 -10.89
C THR A 152 8.37 -10.61 -11.41
N VAL A 153 9.62 -10.60 -11.83
CA VAL A 153 10.30 -9.40 -12.33
C VAL A 153 9.50 -8.71 -13.43
N GLU A 154 9.12 -9.49 -14.46
CA GLU A 154 8.43 -8.95 -15.64
C GLU A 154 7.07 -8.36 -15.25
N GLN A 155 6.30 -9.08 -14.43
CA GLN A 155 4.96 -8.65 -14.04
C GLN A 155 4.98 -7.42 -13.13
N VAL A 156 5.95 -7.34 -12.20
CA VAL A 156 6.09 -6.17 -11.33
C VAL A 156 6.48 -4.94 -12.15
N LEU A 157 7.46 -5.04 -13.05
CA LEU A 157 7.85 -3.91 -13.91
C LEU A 157 6.69 -3.47 -14.81
N GLN A 158 6.01 -4.40 -15.46
CA GLN A 158 4.85 -4.10 -16.28
C GLN A 158 3.73 -3.40 -15.50
N ALA A 159 3.49 -3.85 -14.27
CA ALA A 159 2.47 -3.26 -13.39
C ALA A 159 2.84 -1.84 -12.95
N VAL A 160 4.12 -1.59 -12.63
CA VAL A 160 4.61 -0.25 -12.30
C VAL A 160 4.50 0.69 -13.50
N ASP A 161 4.93 0.26 -14.68
CA ASP A 161 4.81 1.05 -15.91
C ASP A 161 3.35 1.39 -16.21
N LEU A 162 2.45 0.42 -16.06
CA LEU A 162 1.02 0.64 -16.28
C LEU A 162 0.46 1.66 -15.27
N ALA A 163 0.70 1.46 -13.98
CA ALA A 163 0.19 2.33 -12.92
C ALA A 163 0.69 3.78 -13.08
N VAL A 164 1.98 3.96 -13.37
CA VAL A 164 2.59 5.28 -13.58
C VAL A 164 2.06 5.96 -14.85
N ASN A 165 1.88 5.22 -15.95
CA ASN A 165 1.34 5.80 -17.19
C ASN A 165 -0.13 6.18 -17.05
N MET A 166 -0.95 5.37 -16.39
CA MET A 166 -2.35 5.70 -16.09
C MET A 166 -2.43 6.97 -15.22
N HIS A 167 -1.60 7.06 -14.19
CA HIS A 167 -1.54 8.26 -13.34
C HIS A 167 -1.17 9.52 -14.15
N LYS A 168 -0.14 9.45 -14.99
CA LYS A 168 0.27 10.57 -15.85
C LYS A 168 -0.82 11.00 -16.83
N ASN A 169 -1.63 10.08 -17.29
CA ASN A 169 -2.75 10.36 -18.20
C ASN A 169 -4.01 10.85 -17.48
N GLY A 170 -4.06 10.78 -16.14
CA GLY A 170 -5.25 11.10 -15.35
C GLY A 170 -6.31 9.98 -15.33
N ASP A 171 -5.94 8.76 -15.73
CA ASP A 171 -6.84 7.61 -15.83
C ASP A 171 -7.04 6.91 -14.46
N ASP A 172 -6.31 7.34 -13.44
CA ASP A 172 -6.40 6.83 -12.06
C ASP A 172 -7.47 7.53 -11.19
N ALA A 173 -8.21 8.46 -11.77
CA ALA A 173 -9.24 9.24 -11.07
C ALA A 173 -10.54 8.44 -10.79
N ILE A 174 -10.46 7.12 -10.74
CA ILE A 174 -11.61 6.24 -10.56
C ILE A 174 -12.16 6.37 -9.13
N LYS A 175 -13.46 6.65 -9.03
CA LYS A 175 -14.13 6.86 -7.76
C LYS A 175 -14.76 5.56 -7.27
N VAL A 176 -14.24 5.00 -6.18
CA VAL A 176 -14.86 3.86 -5.50
C VAL A 176 -15.74 4.39 -4.38
N SER A 177 -17.06 4.20 -4.50
CA SER A 177 -18.02 4.69 -3.50
C SER A 177 -17.75 4.13 -2.09
N ALA A 178 -17.29 2.89 -2.00
CA ALA A 178 -16.94 2.25 -0.73
C ALA A 178 -15.72 2.88 -0.03
N TYR A 179 -14.89 3.64 -0.76
CA TYR A 179 -13.67 4.27 -0.24
C TYR A 179 -13.78 5.79 -0.06
N SER A 180 -14.93 6.38 -0.37
CA SER A 180 -15.13 7.83 -0.32
C SER A 180 -15.97 8.31 0.87
N ASP A 181 -16.47 7.38 1.70
CA ASP A 181 -17.29 7.73 2.86
C ASP A 181 -16.41 8.24 4.02
N ASN A 182 -16.72 9.42 4.53
CA ASN A 182 -16.05 10.04 5.68
C ASN A 182 -16.88 10.01 6.98
N ASN A 183 -17.89 9.14 7.05
CA ASN A 183 -18.77 9.01 8.21
C ASN A 183 -19.05 7.54 8.58
N VAL A 184 -18.10 6.66 8.32
CA VAL A 184 -18.23 5.22 8.55
C VAL A 184 -18.36 4.91 10.04
N SER A 185 -17.66 5.62 10.91
CA SER A 185 -17.77 5.50 12.36
C SER A 185 -19.21 5.70 12.83
N VAL A 186 -19.88 6.75 12.35
CA VAL A 186 -21.29 7.03 12.67
C VAL A 186 -22.22 5.93 12.14
N LYS A 187 -21.97 5.42 10.94
CA LYS A 187 -22.73 4.31 10.36
C LYS A 187 -22.60 3.04 11.23
N VAL A 188 -21.39 2.72 11.67
CA VAL A 188 -21.14 1.56 12.54
C VAL A 188 -21.88 1.70 13.87
N VAL A 189 -21.80 2.86 14.53
CA VAL A 189 -22.54 3.12 15.78
C VAL A 189 -24.04 2.95 15.58
N LYS A 190 -24.61 3.50 14.49
CA LYS A 190 -26.03 3.34 14.17
C LYS A 190 -26.44 1.86 13.96
N ILE A 191 -25.61 1.08 13.25
CA ILE A 191 -25.83 -0.34 13.04
C ILE A 191 -25.84 -1.09 14.38
N ILE A 192 -24.82 -0.87 15.22
CA ILE A 192 -24.72 -1.49 16.55
C ILE A 192 -25.97 -1.17 17.39
N GLN A 193 -26.32 0.09 17.50
CA GLN A 193 -27.49 0.53 18.27
C GLN A 193 -28.81 -0.05 17.73
N SER A 194 -28.97 -0.13 16.41
CA SER A 194 -30.18 -0.66 15.79
C SER A 194 -30.34 -2.16 15.97
N TYR A 195 -29.24 -2.92 15.86
CA TYR A 195 -29.31 -4.37 15.80
C TYR A 195 -29.07 -5.07 17.16
N THR A 196 -28.44 -4.43 18.13
CA THR A 196 -28.12 -5.07 19.42
C THR A 196 -29.36 -5.67 20.09
N GLY A 197 -30.46 -4.91 20.19
CA GLY A 197 -31.70 -5.41 20.79
C GLY A 197 -32.38 -6.51 19.98
N ILE A 198 -32.28 -6.43 18.64
CA ILE A 198 -32.81 -7.46 17.74
C ILE A 198 -32.03 -8.76 17.92
N ILE A 199 -30.71 -8.71 17.88
CA ILE A 199 -29.83 -9.88 18.04
C ILE A 199 -30.01 -10.50 19.42
N ASN A 200 -30.04 -9.69 20.49
CA ASN A 200 -30.28 -10.19 21.83
C ASN A 200 -31.56 -11.00 21.94
N ARG A 201 -32.66 -10.47 21.38
CA ARG A 201 -33.98 -11.14 21.39
C ARG A 201 -34.05 -12.34 20.47
N MET A 202 -33.59 -12.20 19.22
CA MET A 202 -33.80 -13.20 18.18
C MET A 202 -32.77 -14.34 18.22
N VAL A 203 -31.50 -14.02 18.53
CA VAL A 203 -30.39 -14.97 18.49
C VAL A 203 -30.06 -15.47 19.89
N TRP A 204 -29.83 -14.56 20.82
CA TRP A 204 -29.39 -14.89 22.19
C TRP A 204 -30.52 -15.16 23.15
N LYS A 205 -31.79 -14.87 22.78
CA LYS A 205 -32.99 -15.06 23.61
C LYS A 205 -32.86 -14.46 25.01
N LYS A 206 -32.23 -13.30 25.11
CA LYS A 206 -32.01 -12.49 26.32
C LYS A 206 -33.09 -11.41 26.44
#